data_dc618abf9168d299a806f7dfc250b2f6
#
_entry.id   dc618abf9168d299a806f7dfc250b2f6
#
_cell.length_a   1.000
_cell.length_b   1.000
_cell.length_c   1.000
_cell.angle_alpha   90.00
_cell.angle_beta   90.00
_cell.angle_gamma   90.00
#
_symmetry.space_group_name_H-M   'P 1'
#
loop_
_entity.id
_entity.type
_entity.pdbx_description
1 polymer ?
#
loop_
_entity_poly.entity_id
_entity_poly.type
_entity_poly.pdbx_seq_one_letter_code
_entity_poly.pdbx_strand_id
1 'polypeptide(L)'
;MENDVCDVCGSDGYRNPAVAVDAVALREGESGTEALLIRRGGEPEVWQGRWAFPGGFVDYGENPEHAGLRELEEETGVDGFDPVALAIHGDPDRDPRKHIIALFYLVDVDPEAVPRGGDDASDAAWVPIAGLQPNKWLEATSASSRCYVSKHITHGPVR
;
A
#
# COMPACT_ATOMS: atom_id res chain seq x y z
N MET A 1 19.13 -23.05 22.65
CA MET A 1 18.55 -21.84 23.26
C MET A 1 17.05 -22.03 23.18
N GLU A 2 16.38 -22.29 24.30
CA GLU A 2 14.93 -22.30 24.37
C GLU A 2 14.47 -20.87 24.10
N ASN A 3 13.61 -20.70 23.10
CA ASN A 3 12.93 -19.42 22.88
C ASN A 3 11.94 -19.26 24.03
N ASP A 4 12.30 -18.44 25.01
CA ASP A 4 11.39 -18.01 26.07
C ASP A 4 10.34 -17.06 25.48
N VAL A 5 9.32 -17.64 24.83
CA VAL A 5 8.15 -16.90 24.39
C VAL A 5 7.37 -16.46 25.63
N CYS A 6 7.06 -15.18 25.73
CA CYS A 6 6.23 -14.66 26.83
C CYS A 6 4.82 -15.27 26.76
N ASP A 7 4.43 -16.02 27.82
CA ASP A 7 3.12 -16.67 27.89
C ASP A 7 1.91 -15.71 27.88
N VAL A 8 2.15 -14.40 28.10
CA VAL A 8 1.11 -13.38 28.18
C VAL A 8 0.90 -12.64 26.85
N CYS A 9 2.01 -12.33 26.13
CA CYS A 9 1.94 -11.53 24.91
C CYS A 9 2.49 -12.24 23.66
N GLY A 10 2.97 -13.48 23.79
CA GLY A 10 3.55 -14.23 22.68
C GLY A 10 4.89 -13.68 22.16
N SER A 11 5.50 -12.71 22.86
CA SER A 11 6.78 -12.13 22.43
C SER A 11 7.92 -13.10 22.68
N ASP A 12 8.75 -13.30 21.67
CA ASP A 12 9.99 -14.08 21.71
C ASP A 12 11.21 -13.28 22.20
N GLY A 13 10.98 -12.08 22.71
CA GLY A 13 12.03 -11.15 23.16
C GLY A 13 12.68 -10.34 22.05
N TYR A 14 12.32 -10.57 20.78
CA TYR A 14 12.77 -9.75 19.65
C TYR A 14 11.84 -8.55 19.43
N ARG A 15 12.44 -7.40 19.14
CA ARG A 15 11.73 -6.21 18.74
C ARG A 15 11.78 -6.06 17.22
N ASN A 16 10.87 -6.72 16.52
CA ASN A 16 10.78 -6.68 15.08
C ASN A 16 10.03 -5.44 14.58
N PRO A 17 10.38 -4.90 13.38
CA PRO A 17 9.54 -3.94 12.68
C PRO A 17 8.17 -4.56 12.40
N ALA A 18 7.13 -3.74 12.33
CA ALA A 18 5.86 -4.17 11.78
C ALA A 18 5.98 -4.34 10.26
N VAL A 19 5.20 -5.26 9.69
CA VAL A 19 5.12 -5.45 8.24
C VAL A 19 3.79 -4.89 7.75
N ALA A 20 3.85 -4.05 6.73
CA ALA A 20 2.69 -3.53 6.02
C ALA A 20 2.80 -3.84 4.53
N VAL A 21 1.67 -3.83 3.84
CA VAL A 21 1.55 -4.04 2.40
C VAL A 21 0.82 -2.87 1.76
N ASP A 22 1.18 -2.56 0.52
CA ASP A 22 0.50 -1.58 -0.33
C ASP A 22 0.22 -2.23 -1.69
N ALA A 23 -1.04 -2.20 -2.13
CA ALA A 23 -1.46 -2.72 -3.42
C ALA A 23 -1.43 -1.61 -4.48
N VAL A 24 -0.66 -1.81 -5.55
CA VAL A 24 -0.53 -0.88 -6.67
C VAL A 24 -1.33 -1.43 -7.85
N ALA A 25 -2.55 -0.95 -8.02
CA ALA A 25 -3.37 -1.26 -9.18
C ALA A 25 -3.35 -0.09 -10.16
N LEU A 26 -3.15 -0.38 -11.45
CA LEU A 26 -2.99 0.61 -12.50
C LEU A 26 -3.92 0.28 -13.68
N ARG A 27 -4.36 1.34 -14.38
CA ARG A 27 -5.06 1.21 -15.66
C ARG A 27 -4.69 2.34 -16.61
N GLU A 28 -4.99 2.17 -17.88
CA GLU A 28 -4.96 3.29 -18.84
C GLU A 28 -6.30 4.00 -18.84
N GLY A 29 -6.28 5.29 -18.46
CA GLY A 29 -7.42 6.19 -18.50
C GLY A 29 -7.36 7.16 -19.69
N GLU A 30 -8.35 8.04 -19.81
CA GLU A 30 -8.42 9.02 -20.92
C GLU A 30 -7.24 10.00 -20.93
N SER A 31 -6.67 10.30 -19.77
CA SER A 31 -5.57 11.26 -19.59
C SER A 31 -4.22 10.62 -19.32
N GLY A 32 -4.08 9.32 -19.57
CA GLY A 32 -2.88 8.51 -19.31
C GLY A 32 -3.07 7.54 -18.16
N THR A 33 -1.97 7.00 -17.64
CA THR A 33 -2.02 5.99 -16.59
C THR A 33 -2.63 6.53 -15.30
N GLU A 34 -3.61 5.80 -14.77
CA GLU A 34 -4.28 6.05 -13.49
C GLU A 34 -3.91 4.97 -12.49
N ALA A 35 -3.77 5.36 -11.23
CA ALA A 35 -3.63 4.45 -10.10
C ALA A 35 -4.91 4.42 -9.27
N LEU A 36 -5.26 3.25 -8.77
CA LEU A 36 -6.30 3.11 -7.77
C LEU A 36 -5.76 3.57 -6.42
N LEU A 37 -6.33 4.63 -5.89
CA LEU A 37 -5.91 5.25 -4.66
C LEU A 37 -7.08 5.39 -3.70
N ILE A 38 -6.75 5.40 -2.41
CA ILE A 38 -7.68 5.72 -1.33
C ILE A 38 -7.35 7.10 -0.74
N ARG A 39 -8.35 7.75 -0.18
CA ARG A 39 -8.17 8.94 0.63
C ARG A 39 -8.25 8.54 2.10
N ARG A 40 -7.15 8.78 2.83
CA ARG A 40 -7.08 8.47 4.26
C ARG A 40 -8.12 9.26 5.06
N GLY A 41 -8.97 8.55 5.81
CA GLY A 41 -10.02 9.16 6.63
C GLY A 41 -9.66 9.31 8.11
N GLY A 42 -8.83 8.39 8.63
CA GLY A 42 -8.55 8.24 10.06
C GLY A 42 -7.21 8.82 10.56
N GLU A 43 -6.75 8.26 11.65
CA GLU A 43 -5.47 8.59 12.28
C GLU A 43 -4.26 8.06 11.48
N PRO A 44 -3.08 8.73 11.52
CA PRO A 44 -2.84 10.01 12.20
C PRO A 44 -3.34 11.21 11.39
N GLU A 45 -3.77 12.27 12.09
CA GLU A 45 -4.33 13.49 11.50
C GLU A 45 -3.45 14.10 10.40
N VAL A 46 -2.12 13.97 10.52
CA VAL A 46 -1.15 14.47 9.52
C VAL A 46 -1.33 13.82 8.13
N TRP A 47 -1.96 12.66 8.05
CA TRP A 47 -2.23 11.94 6.79
C TRP A 47 -3.68 12.04 6.31
N GLN A 48 -4.56 12.61 7.13
CA GLN A 48 -5.97 12.75 6.80
C GLN A 48 -6.18 13.51 5.50
N GLY A 49 -7.02 12.97 4.63
CA GLY A 49 -7.33 13.55 3.33
C GLY A 49 -6.24 13.41 2.26
N ARG A 50 -5.12 12.74 2.56
CA ARG A 50 -4.07 12.44 1.58
C ARG A 50 -4.39 11.18 0.80
N TRP A 51 -3.93 11.14 -0.43
CA TRP A 51 -4.00 9.95 -1.28
C TRP A 51 -2.90 8.95 -0.90
N ALA A 52 -3.26 7.68 -0.86
CA ALA A 52 -2.35 6.56 -0.63
C ALA A 52 -2.76 5.37 -1.49
N PHE A 53 -1.85 4.41 -1.68
CA PHE A 53 -2.25 3.11 -2.17
C PHE A 53 -3.09 2.39 -1.11
N PRO A 54 -4.08 1.56 -1.52
CA PRO A 54 -4.75 0.66 -0.59
C PRO A 54 -3.75 -0.23 0.11
N GLY A 55 -3.86 -0.35 1.43
CA GLY A 55 -2.90 -1.15 2.18
C GLY A 55 -2.98 -1.01 3.68
N GLY A 56 -2.43 -2.00 4.36
CA GLY A 56 -2.47 -2.10 5.81
C GLY A 56 -1.43 -3.05 6.37
N PHE A 57 -1.61 -3.46 7.62
CA PHE A 57 -0.69 -4.38 8.26
C PHE A 57 -0.97 -5.83 7.85
N VAL A 58 0.12 -6.59 7.72
CA VAL A 58 0.05 -8.05 7.56
C VAL A 58 -0.29 -8.67 8.91
N ASP A 59 -1.30 -9.51 8.96
CA ASP A 59 -1.70 -10.23 10.15
C ASP A 59 -0.71 -11.37 10.47
N TYR A 60 -0.61 -11.73 11.74
CA TYR A 60 0.23 -12.85 12.14
C TYR A 60 -0.24 -14.16 11.47
N GLY A 61 0.66 -14.80 10.72
CA GLY A 61 0.35 -16.01 9.96
C GLY A 61 -0.26 -15.78 8.58
N GLU A 62 -0.47 -14.53 8.18
CA GLU A 62 -0.95 -14.16 6.85
C GLU A 62 0.20 -14.07 5.84
N ASN A 63 -0.06 -14.52 4.60
CA ASN A 63 0.87 -14.29 3.50
C ASN A 63 0.76 -12.81 3.04
N PRO A 64 1.87 -12.06 2.92
CA PRO A 64 1.85 -10.67 2.51
C PRO A 64 1.14 -10.40 1.17
N GLU A 65 1.24 -11.31 0.20
CA GLU A 65 0.52 -11.19 -1.08
C GLU A 65 -1.00 -11.22 -0.88
N HIS A 66 -1.49 -12.11 0.00
CA HIS A 66 -2.90 -12.19 0.34
C HIS A 66 -3.35 -10.98 1.15
N ALA A 67 -2.50 -10.48 2.06
CA ALA A 67 -2.78 -9.25 2.80
C ALA A 67 -2.99 -8.07 1.85
N GLY A 68 -2.15 -7.92 0.81
CA GLY A 68 -2.31 -6.86 -0.20
C GLY A 68 -3.62 -6.95 -0.96
N LEU A 69 -4.05 -8.15 -1.33
CA LEU A 69 -5.34 -8.36 -2.01
C LEU A 69 -6.53 -8.09 -1.07
N ARG A 70 -6.45 -8.52 0.18
CA ARG A 70 -7.46 -8.29 1.21
C ARG A 70 -7.65 -6.79 1.47
N GLU A 71 -6.57 -6.06 1.72
CA GLU A 71 -6.61 -4.61 1.96
C GLU A 71 -7.17 -3.85 0.75
N LEU A 72 -6.80 -4.25 -0.47
CA LEU A 72 -7.36 -3.68 -1.70
C LEU A 72 -8.88 -3.83 -1.73
N GLU A 73 -9.40 -5.03 -1.46
CA GLU A 73 -10.84 -5.31 -1.45
C GLU A 73 -11.55 -4.55 -0.31
N GLU A 74 -11.01 -4.58 0.92
CA GLU A 74 -11.60 -3.94 2.10
C GLU A 74 -11.70 -2.41 1.94
N GLU A 75 -10.67 -1.77 1.40
CA GLU A 75 -10.61 -0.32 1.28
C GLU A 75 -11.23 0.24 0.00
N THR A 76 -11.35 -0.57 -1.06
CA THR A 76 -11.83 -0.10 -2.37
C THR A 76 -13.02 -0.86 -2.95
N GLY A 77 -13.34 -2.03 -2.40
CA GLY A 77 -14.33 -2.94 -2.97
C GLY A 77 -13.94 -3.53 -4.32
N VAL A 78 -12.66 -3.47 -4.70
CA VAL A 78 -12.14 -4.00 -5.97
C VAL A 78 -11.35 -5.27 -5.72
N ASP A 79 -11.74 -6.36 -6.41
CA ASP A 79 -11.01 -7.61 -6.39
C ASP A 79 -9.71 -7.50 -7.19
N GLY A 80 -8.60 -7.91 -6.57
CA GLY A 80 -7.30 -8.01 -7.21
C GLY A 80 -6.84 -9.45 -7.40
N PHE A 81 -5.91 -9.65 -8.33
CA PHE A 81 -5.31 -10.95 -8.62
C PHE A 81 -3.86 -10.81 -9.10
N ASP A 82 -3.13 -11.93 -9.14
CA ASP A 82 -1.74 -12.03 -9.62
C ASP A 82 -0.78 -11.00 -9.01
N PRO A 83 -0.67 -10.88 -7.67
CA PRO A 83 0.22 -9.91 -7.03
C PRO A 83 1.68 -10.21 -7.36
N VAL A 84 2.42 -9.19 -7.80
CA VAL A 84 3.85 -9.26 -8.12
C VAL A 84 4.61 -8.26 -7.26
N ALA A 85 5.64 -8.72 -6.54
CA ALA A 85 6.46 -7.85 -5.70
C ALA A 85 7.11 -6.73 -6.54
N LEU A 86 6.87 -5.48 -6.15
CA LEU A 86 7.32 -4.28 -6.86
C LEU A 86 8.48 -3.58 -6.13
N ALA A 87 8.35 -3.38 -4.83
CA ALA A 87 9.32 -2.65 -4.02
C ALA A 87 9.23 -3.00 -2.54
N ILE A 88 10.29 -2.73 -1.81
CA ILE A 88 10.35 -2.84 -0.35
C ILE A 88 10.93 -1.53 0.20
N HIS A 89 10.26 -0.97 1.19
CA HIS A 89 10.72 0.22 1.91
C HIS A 89 10.75 -0.05 3.42
N GLY A 90 11.94 -0.01 4.00
CA GLY A 90 12.16 -0.37 5.39
C GLY A 90 12.99 0.65 6.19
N ASP A 91 13.03 1.93 5.76
CA ASP A 91 13.73 2.97 6.50
C ASP A 91 13.07 3.15 7.89
N PRO A 92 13.85 3.04 9.00
CA PRO A 92 13.31 3.09 10.36
C PRO A 92 12.56 4.38 10.71
N ASP A 93 12.98 5.50 10.13
CA ASP A 93 12.44 6.84 10.45
C ASP A 93 11.35 7.29 9.46
N ARG A 94 10.98 6.44 8.49
CA ARG A 94 10.00 6.78 7.46
C ARG A 94 8.59 6.99 8.01
N ASP A 95 8.15 6.13 8.93
CA ASP A 95 6.83 6.20 9.54
C ASP A 95 6.93 6.77 10.96
N PRO A 96 6.23 7.88 11.25
CA PRO A 96 6.33 8.52 12.56
C PRO A 96 5.77 7.69 13.72
N ARG A 97 4.95 6.67 13.44
CA ARG A 97 4.32 5.82 14.46
C ARG A 97 5.27 4.77 15.01
N LYS A 98 6.03 4.11 14.12
CA LYS A 98 6.97 3.02 14.45
C LYS A 98 7.77 2.59 13.23
N HIS A 99 8.83 1.80 13.43
CA HIS A 99 9.54 1.17 12.32
C HIS A 99 8.62 0.18 11.59
N ILE A 100 8.38 0.43 10.29
CA ILE A 100 7.54 -0.38 9.41
C ILE A 100 8.31 -0.75 8.16
N ILE A 101 8.30 -2.03 7.80
CA ILE A 101 8.71 -2.52 6.48
C ILE A 101 7.46 -2.59 5.62
N ALA A 102 7.39 -1.77 4.58
CA ALA A 102 6.29 -1.78 3.61
C ALA A 102 6.68 -2.55 2.36
N LEU A 103 5.83 -3.50 1.97
CA LEU A 103 5.95 -4.31 0.77
C LEU A 103 4.93 -3.79 -0.25
N PHE A 104 5.40 -3.40 -1.44
CA PHE A 104 4.54 -2.95 -2.52
C PHE A 104 4.35 -4.08 -3.53
N TYR A 105 3.10 -4.35 -3.86
CA TYR A 105 2.73 -5.34 -4.88
C TYR A 105 2.01 -4.67 -6.03
N LEU A 106 2.47 -4.92 -7.27
CA LEU A 106 1.68 -4.65 -8.46
C LEU A 106 0.58 -5.71 -8.53
N VAL A 107 -0.67 -5.27 -8.68
CA VAL A 107 -1.84 -6.13 -8.64
C VAL A 107 -2.69 -5.89 -9.88
N ASP A 108 -3.06 -6.95 -10.57
CA ASP A 108 -4.01 -6.88 -11.67
C ASP A 108 -5.43 -6.76 -11.13
N VAL A 109 -6.25 -5.94 -11.78
CA VAL A 109 -7.66 -5.72 -11.45
C VAL A 109 -8.48 -5.58 -12.74
N ASP A 110 -9.80 -5.71 -12.65
CA ASP A 110 -10.67 -5.30 -13.76
C ASP A 110 -10.53 -3.77 -13.99
N PRO A 111 -10.05 -3.32 -15.17
CA PRO A 111 -9.87 -1.90 -15.45
C PRO A 111 -11.19 -1.11 -15.43
N GLU A 112 -12.33 -1.79 -15.59
CA GLU A 112 -13.67 -1.17 -15.53
C GLU A 112 -14.26 -1.18 -14.10
N ALA A 113 -13.52 -1.73 -13.12
CA ALA A 113 -13.96 -1.73 -11.74
C ALA A 113 -14.23 -0.31 -11.23
N VAL A 114 -15.34 -0.15 -10.53
CA VAL A 114 -15.77 1.11 -9.92
C VAL A 114 -15.46 1.06 -8.43
N PRO A 115 -14.36 1.69 -7.98
CA PRO A 115 -13.98 1.66 -6.58
C PRO A 115 -14.97 2.43 -5.70
N ARG A 116 -15.05 2.02 -4.44
CA ARG A 116 -15.85 2.68 -3.41
C ARG A 116 -15.04 2.68 -2.13
N GLY A 117 -14.95 3.82 -1.46
CA GLY A 117 -14.29 3.89 -0.16
C GLY A 117 -14.96 2.93 0.84
N GLY A 118 -14.16 2.19 1.56
CA GLY A 118 -14.58 1.24 2.57
C GLY A 118 -13.65 1.33 3.78
N ASP A 119 -14.02 0.68 4.87
CA ASP A 119 -13.30 0.65 6.14
C ASP A 119 -12.76 2.03 6.57
N ASP A 120 -11.46 2.20 6.69
CA ASP A 120 -10.80 3.46 7.08
C ASP A 120 -10.58 4.46 5.92
N ALA A 121 -10.97 4.10 4.68
CA ALA A 121 -10.89 4.97 3.52
C ALA A 121 -12.11 5.87 3.40
N SER A 122 -11.92 7.19 3.44
CA SER A 122 -13.01 8.15 3.24
C SER A 122 -13.49 8.21 1.79
N ASP A 123 -12.67 7.75 0.84
CA ASP A 123 -12.94 7.72 -0.59
C ASP A 123 -11.95 6.78 -1.31
N ALA A 124 -12.35 6.22 -2.45
CA ALA A 124 -11.47 5.45 -3.33
C ALA A 124 -11.74 5.85 -4.79
N ALA A 125 -10.69 6.08 -5.56
CA ALA A 125 -10.82 6.54 -6.94
C ALA A 125 -9.63 6.15 -7.82
N TRP A 126 -9.87 6.08 -9.12
CA TRP A 126 -8.83 6.09 -10.14
C TRP A 126 -8.31 7.51 -10.31
N VAL A 127 -7.02 7.71 -10.09
CA VAL A 127 -6.39 9.04 -10.09
C VAL A 127 -5.25 9.07 -11.08
N PRO A 128 -5.25 10.02 -12.07
CA PRO A 128 -4.15 10.17 -13.01
C PRO A 128 -2.83 10.46 -12.28
N ILE A 129 -1.82 9.61 -12.47
CA ILE A 129 -0.53 9.75 -11.76
C ILE A 129 0.29 10.95 -12.22
N ALA A 130 0.14 11.37 -13.48
CA ALA A 130 0.85 12.53 -14.03
C ALA A 130 0.46 13.87 -13.37
N GLY A 131 -0.74 13.96 -12.78
CA GLY A 131 -1.27 15.17 -12.13
C GLY A 131 -1.07 15.22 -10.62
N LEU A 132 -0.52 14.17 -10.02
CA LEU A 132 -0.40 14.08 -8.58
C LEU A 132 0.74 14.96 -8.05
N GLN A 133 0.37 16.01 -7.33
CA GLN A 133 1.33 16.90 -6.67
C GLN A 133 1.99 16.17 -5.49
N PRO A 134 3.32 16.34 -5.28
CA PRO A 134 4.04 15.67 -4.20
C PRO A 134 3.43 15.87 -2.80
N ASN A 135 2.82 17.02 -2.54
CA ASN A 135 2.20 17.36 -1.26
C ASN A 135 0.82 16.74 -1.02
N LYS A 136 0.24 16.09 -2.03
CA LYS A 136 -1.06 15.38 -1.92
C LYS A 136 -0.89 13.89 -1.65
N TRP A 137 0.33 13.37 -1.81
CA TRP A 137 0.67 12.00 -1.47
C TRP A 137 1.00 11.85 0.02
N LEU A 138 0.73 10.68 0.53
CA LEU A 138 1.27 10.26 1.80
C LEU A 138 2.81 10.25 1.70
N GLU A 139 3.51 10.90 2.62
CA GLU A 139 4.98 10.86 2.68
C GLU A 139 5.52 9.44 2.94
N ALA A 140 4.66 8.54 3.41
CA ALA A 140 4.96 7.13 3.56
C ALA A 140 5.28 6.44 2.21
N THR A 141 4.76 6.96 1.09
CA THR A 141 5.31 6.67 -0.24
C THR A 141 6.51 7.59 -0.46
N SER A 142 7.69 7.17 -0.03
CA SER A 142 8.92 7.97 -0.11
C SER A 142 9.18 8.49 -1.53
N ALA A 143 10.04 9.51 -1.66
CA ALA A 143 10.49 10.03 -2.95
C ALA A 143 11.03 8.91 -3.87
N SER A 144 11.56 7.83 -3.27
CA SER A 144 12.01 6.62 -3.98
C SER A 144 10.87 5.81 -4.59
N SER A 145 9.72 5.64 -3.90
CA SER A 145 8.55 4.95 -4.45
C SER A 145 7.95 5.73 -5.62
N ARG A 146 7.90 7.06 -5.52
CA ARG A 146 7.45 7.94 -6.61
C ARG A 146 8.35 7.82 -7.83
N CYS A 147 9.66 7.74 -7.62
CA CYS A 147 10.65 7.59 -8.68
C CYS A 147 10.57 6.19 -9.31
N TYR A 148 10.30 5.15 -8.51
CA TYR A 148 10.20 3.77 -8.97
C TYR A 148 8.91 3.55 -9.77
N VAL A 149 7.76 3.97 -9.25
CA VAL A 149 6.48 3.94 -9.95
C VAL A 149 6.57 4.75 -11.26
N SER A 150 7.09 5.98 -11.21
CA SER A 150 7.29 6.82 -12.39
C SER A 150 8.26 6.21 -13.42
N LYS A 151 9.36 5.59 -12.99
CA LYS A 151 10.37 5.03 -13.91
C LYS A 151 10.01 3.68 -14.51
N HIS A 152 9.26 2.83 -13.80
CA HIS A 152 8.96 1.46 -14.25
C HIS A 152 7.61 1.36 -14.96
N ILE A 153 6.67 2.27 -14.67
CA ILE A 153 5.36 2.33 -15.32
C ILE A 153 5.45 3.00 -16.69
N THR A 154 6.34 4.00 -16.89
CA THR A 154 6.49 4.68 -18.19
C THR A 154 7.21 3.84 -19.25
N HIS A 155 7.75 2.66 -18.93
CA HIS A 155 8.54 1.85 -19.85
C HIS A 155 7.97 0.46 -20.13
N GLY A 156 6.72 0.18 -19.76
CA GLY A 156 6.06 -1.10 -20.03
C GLY A 156 6.71 -2.31 -19.31
N PRO A 157 6.00 -3.41 -19.13
CA PRO A 157 6.59 -4.61 -18.50
C PRO A 157 7.72 -5.12 -19.39
N VAL A 158 8.91 -5.21 -18.83
CA VAL A 158 9.98 -6.02 -19.41
C VAL A 158 9.54 -7.48 -19.29
N ARG A 159 9.12 -8.05 -20.41
CA ARG A 159 8.80 -9.47 -20.52
C ARG A 159 10.08 -10.31 -20.41
#